data_b8cfd5c12bacdac1088dbf34adec2e21
#
_entry.id   b8cfd5c12bacdac1088dbf34adec2e21
#
_cell.length_a   1.000
_cell.length_b   1.000
_cell.length_c   1.000
_cell.angle_alpha   90.00
_cell.angle_beta   90.00
_cell.angle_gamma   90.00
#
_symmetry.space_group_name_H-M   'P 1'
#
loop_
_entity.id
_entity.type
_entity.pdbx_description
1 polymer ?
#
loop_
_entity_poly.entity_id
_entity_poly.type
_entity_poly.pdbx_seq_one_letter_code
_entity_poly.pdbx_strand_id
1 'polypeptide(L)'
;MSARTALNRKIQPLEEERDADRLTPRQCDILRLVSIGHTNREIAQVLEISVRTVEVHRFNLMRRLSVRNVAQLLRRALQLGLLAKTFGAK
;
A
#
# COMPACT_ATOMS: atom_id res chain seq x y z
N MET A 1 -14.22 -31.38 -8.39
CA MET A 1 -14.12 -30.06 -8.99
C MET A 1 -14.89 -29.03 -8.24
N SER A 2 -16.14 -29.32 -7.94
CA SER A 2 -16.91 -28.32 -7.22
C SER A 2 -16.32 -28.03 -5.84
N ALA A 3 -15.75 -29.03 -5.21
CA ALA A 3 -15.11 -28.79 -3.93
C ALA A 3 -13.96 -27.82 -4.07
N ARG A 4 -13.21 -27.98 -5.15
CA ARG A 4 -12.10 -27.08 -5.39
C ARG A 4 -12.59 -25.66 -5.63
N THR A 5 -13.69 -25.54 -6.34
CA THR A 5 -14.26 -24.23 -6.57
C THR A 5 -14.68 -23.58 -5.28
N ALA A 6 -15.28 -24.36 -4.39
CA ALA A 6 -15.68 -23.83 -3.10
C ALA A 6 -14.48 -23.37 -2.30
N LEU A 7 -13.40 -24.12 -2.38
CA LEU A 7 -12.17 -23.71 -1.70
C LEU A 7 -11.66 -22.40 -2.26
N ASN A 8 -11.74 -22.25 -3.56
CA ASN A 8 -11.29 -21.01 -4.15
C ASN A 8 -12.07 -19.82 -3.63
N ARG A 9 -13.36 -20.00 -3.44
CA ARG A 9 -14.14 -18.92 -2.91
C ARG A 9 -13.74 -18.58 -1.49
N LYS A 10 -13.42 -19.59 -0.70
CA LYS A 10 -12.96 -19.34 0.66
C LYS A 10 -11.65 -18.60 0.67
N ILE A 11 -10.88 -18.77 -0.36
CA ILE A 11 -9.59 -18.11 -0.44
C ILE A 11 -9.73 -16.64 -0.76
N GLN A 12 -10.87 -16.20 -1.26
CA GLN A 12 -11.00 -14.83 -1.69
C GLN A 12 -10.66 -13.80 -0.63
N PRO A 13 -11.08 -13.94 0.62
CA PRO A 13 -10.64 -12.98 1.62
C PRO A 13 -9.12 -12.94 1.75
N LEU A 14 -8.49 -14.11 1.68
CA LEU A 14 -7.05 -14.16 1.71
C LEU A 14 -6.44 -13.53 0.48
N GLU A 15 -7.09 -13.71 -0.66
CA GLU A 15 -6.60 -13.11 -1.87
C GLU A 15 -6.69 -11.60 -1.79
N GLU A 16 -7.72 -11.07 -1.18
CA GLU A 16 -7.81 -9.64 -0.99
C GLU A 16 -6.67 -9.14 -0.12
N GLU A 17 -6.36 -9.87 0.93
CA GLU A 17 -5.23 -9.52 1.77
C GLU A 17 -3.94 -9.59 0.98
N ARG A 18 -3.82 -10.61 0.16
CA ARG A 18 -2.63 -10.74 -0.66
C ARG A 18 -2.53 -9.63 -1.67
N ASP A 19 -3.67 -9.23 -2.22
CA ASP A 19 -3.65 -8.14 -3.18
C ASP A 19 -3.13 -6.87 -2.53
N ALA A 20 -3.52 -6.63 -1.29
CA ALA A 20 -2.98 -5.50 -0.57
C ALA A 20 -1.49 -5.69 -0.31
N ASP A 21 -1.09 -6.92 0.03
CA ASP A 21 0.31 -7.22 0.24
C ASP A 21 1.11 -7.15 -1.03
N ARG A 22 0.44 -7.24 -2.16
CA ARG A 22 1.13 -7.22 -3.43
C ARG A 22 1.22 -5.83 -4.02
N LEU A 23 1.45 -4.88 -3.18
CA LEU A 23 1.75 -3.56 -3.70
C LEU A 23 2.92 -3.67 -4.67
N THR A 24 2.87 -2.89 -5.72
CA THR A 24 4.01 -2.86 -6.62
C THR A 24 5.22 -2.32 -5.86
N PRO A 25 6.43 -2.61 -6.34
CA PRO A 25 7.61 -2.04 -5.68
C PRO A 25 7.54 -0.54 -5.57
N ARG A 26 7.05 0.14 -6.59
CA ARG A 26 6.94 1.60 -6.55
C ARG A 26 5.91 2.03 -5.52
N GLN A 27 4.81 1.31 -5.40
CA GLN A 27 3.81 1.63 -4.39
C GLN A 27 4.38 1.44 -2.98
N CYS A 28 5.20 0.42 -2.80
CA CYS A 28 5.87 0.22 -1.53
C CYS A 28 6.81 1.38 -1.20
N ASP A 29 7.55 1.85 -2.20
CA ASP A 29 8.42 3.01 -2.01
C ASP A 29 7.61 4.22 -1.59
N ILE A 30 6.52 4.46 -2.30
CA ILE A 30 5.67 5.60 -2.00
C ILE A 30 5.12 5.49 -0.58
N LEU A 31 4.60 4.33 -0.23
CA LEU A 31 4.03 4.13 1.10
C LEU A 31 5.07 4.42 2.19
N ARG A 32 6.28 3.91 2.00
CA ARG A 32 7.32 4.11 2.99
C ARG A 32 7.65 5.59 3.16
N LEU A 33 7.79 6.29 2.03
CA LEU A 33 8.15 7.70 2.10
C LEU A 33 7.02 8.54 2.69
N VAL A 34 5.77 8.19 2.37
CA VAL A 34 4.64 8.85 2.99
C VAL A 34 4.65 8.63 4.50
N SER A 35 5.00 7.42 4.92
CA SER A 35 4.93 7.08 6.34
C SER A 35 5.97 7.83 7.17
N ILE A 36 7.05 8.25 6.56
CA ILE A 36 8.04 9.05 7.30
C ILE A 36 7.84 10.54 7.10
N GLY A 37 6.74 10.92 6.45
CA GLY A 37 6.35 12.31 6.43
C GLY A 37 6.76 13.11 5.22
N HIS A 38 7.25 12.47 4.18
CA HIS A 38 7.64 13.20 2.98
C HIS A 38 6.42 13.73 2.24
N THR A 39 6.57 14.92 1.69
CA THR A 39 5.57 15.48 0.79
C THR A 39 5.72 14.85 -0.59
N ASN A 40 4.72 15.06 -1.44
CA ASN A 40 4.80 14.56 -2.81
C ASN A 40 6.02 15.09 -3.54
N ARG A 41 6.39 16.35 -3.29
CA ARG A 41 7.58 16.93 -3.91
C ARG A 41 8.83 16.23 -3.44
N GLU A 42 8.93 15.97 -2.15
CA GLU A 42 10.10 15.30 -1.61
C GLU A 42 10.18 13.87 -2.14
N ILE A 43 9.04 13.19 -2.23
CA ILE A 43 9.02 11.85 -2.79
C ILE A 43 9.48 11.87 -4.24
N ALA A 44 8.99 12.85 -5.00
CA ALA A 44 9.39 12.96 -6.40
C ALA A 44 10.89 13.12 -6.52
N GLN A 45 11.49 13.92 -5.64
CA GLN A 45 12.93 14.11 -5.67
C GLN A 45 13.68 12.84 -5.30
N VAL A 46 13.23 12.17 -4.26
CA VAL A 46 13.88 10.94 -3.82
C VAL A 46 13.83 9.87 -4.89
N LEU A 47 12.70 9.73 -5.53
CA LEU A 47 12.50 8.68 -6.52
C LEU A 47 12.84 9.10 -7.94
N GLU A 48 13.18 10.37 -8.11
CA GLU A 48 13.55 10.91 -9.43
C GLU A 48 12.43 10.72 -10.44
N ILE A 49 11.23 11.05 -10.03
CA ILE A 49 10.06 11.03 -10.89
C ILE A 49 9.33 12.35 -10.71
N SER A 50 8.32 12.60 -11.55
CA SER A 50 7.58 13.84 -11.44
C SER A 50 6.62 13.79 -10.26
N VAL A 51 6.24 14.97 -9.80
CA VAL A 51 5.22 15.07 -8.75
C VAL A 51 3.92 14.45 -9.24
N ARG A 52 3.59 14.68 -10.50
CA ARG A 52 2.37 14.09 -11.06
C ARG A 52 2.40 12.57 -10.96
N THR A 53 3.55 11.99 -11.26
CA THR A 53 3.68 10.55 -11.18
C THR A 53 3.51 10.07 -9.74
N VAL A 54 4.04 10.82 -8.78
CA VAL A 54 3.83 10.49 -7.38
C VAL A 54 2.35 10.52 -7.03
N GLU A 55 1.64 11.55 -7.51
CA GLU A 55 0.21 11.66 -7.24
C GLU A 55 -0.54 10.45 -7.78
N VAL A 56 -0.20 10.01 -8.97
CA VAL A 56 -0.86 8.86 -9.57
C VAL A 56 -0.59 7.60 -8.75
N HIS A 57 0.66 7.41 -8.35
CA HIS A 57 1.00 6.25 -7.53
C HIS A 57 0.28 6.27 -6.19
N ARG A 58 0.19 7.44 -5.56
CA ARG A 58 -0.52 7.55 -4.30
C ARG A 58 -2.00 7.25 -4.48
N PHE A 59 -2.59 7.79 -5.53
CA PHE A 59 -4.00 7.55 -5.80
C PHE A 59 -4.26 6.05 -5.93
N ASN A 60 -3.44 5.38 -6.72
CA ASN A 60 -3.62 3.95 -6.94
C ASN A 60 -3.35 3.15 -5.68
N LEU A 61 -2.36 3.55 -4.91
CA LEU A 61 -2.06 2.90 -3.64
C LEU A 61 -3.25 3.00 -2.68
N MET A 62 -3.80 4.18 -2.56
CA MET A 62 -4.90 4.39 -1.63
C MET A 62 -6.16 3.66 -2.09
N ARG A 63 -6.38 3.62 -3.39
CA ARG A 63 -7.50 2.83 -3.91
C ARG A 63 -7.34 1.36 -3.61
N ARG A 64 -6.14 0.86 -3.79
CA ARG A 64 -5.89 -0.56 -3.55
C ARG A 64 -6.15 -0.91 -2.09
N LEU A 65 -5.80 -0.03 -1.19
CA LEU A 65 -5.99 -0.28 0.24
C LEU A 65 -7.35 0.20 0.74
N SER A 66 -8.16 0.78 -0.12
CA SER A 66 -9.52 1.23 0.21
C SER A 66 -9.51 2.26 1.33
N VAL A 67 -8.61 3.22 1.23
CA VAL A 67 -8.50 4.28 2.23
C VAL A 67 -8.67 5.63 1.56
N ARG A 68 -8.98 6.65 2.34
CA ARG A 68 -9.31 7.97 1.83
C ARG A 68 -8.34 9.05 2.22
N ASN A 69 -7.55 8.84 3.25
CA ASN A 69 -6.61 9.85 3.69
C ASN A 69 -5.37 9.16 4.24
N VAL A 70 -4.36 9.99 4.53
CA VAL A 70 -3.08 9.46 4.97
C VAL A 70 -3.19 8.72 6.29
N ALA A 71 -3.98 9.22 7.21
CA ALA A 71 -4.11 8.56 8.50
C ALA A 71 -4.67 7.15 8.32
N GLN A 72 -5.70 7.01 7.49
CA GLN A 72 -6.26 5.70 7.20
C GLN A 72 -5.26 4.83 6.48
N LEU A 73 -4.51 5.43 5.56
CA LEU A 73 -3.50 4.69 4.81
C LEU A 73 -2.48 4.07 5.76
N LEU A 74 -1.96 4.85 6.68
CA LEU A 74 -0.93 4.35 7.57
C LEU A 74 -1.48 3.30 8.52
N ARG A 75 -2.69 3.51 9.02
CA ARG A 75 -3.31 2.52 9.88
C ARG A 75 -3.50 1.20 9.14
N ARG A 76 -4.03 1.30 7.93
CA ARG A 76 -4.28 0.09 7.14
C ARG A 76 -2.97 -0.63 6.83
N ALA A 77 -1.94 0.13 6.49
CA ALA A 77 -0.65 -0.46 6.18
C ALA A 77 -0.08 -1.20 7.38
N LEU A 78 -0.23 -0.64 8.58
CA LEU A 78 0.24 -1.30 9.78
C LEU A 78 -0.57 -2.57 10.05
N GLN A 79 -1.87 -2.51 9.86
CA GLN A 79 -2.72 -3.68 10.07
C GLN A 79 -2.35 -4.83 9.14
N LEU A 80 -1.96 -4.49 7.93
CA LEU A 80 -1.63 -5.49 6.92
C LEU A 80 -0.17 -5.90 6.95
N GLY A 81 0.62 -5.31 7.83
CA GLY A 81 2.02 -5.67 7.93
C GLY A 81 2.88 -5.09 6.82
N LEU A 82 2.38 -4.08 6.14
CA LEU A 82 3.13 -3.47 5.05
C LEU A 82 4.20 -2.52 5.55
N LEU A 83 4.11 -2.10 6.79
CA LEU A 83 5.14 -1.29 7.44
C LEU A 83 5.67 -2.07 8.62
N ALA A 84 6.98 -2.01 8.81
CA ALA A 84 7.58 -2.72 9.92
C ALA A 84 7.05 -2.17 11.24
N LYS A 85 6.82 -3.04 12.20
CA LYS A 85 6.33 -2.61 13.50
C LYS A 85 7.27 -1.65 14.17
N THR A 86 8.56 -1.84 13.96
CA THR A 86 9.57 -0.99 14.56
C THR A 86 9.81 0.27 13.74
N PHE A 87 9.08 0.44 12.67
CA PHE A 87 9.35 1.51 11.74
C PHE A 87 9.20 2.83 12.43
N GLY A 88 8.63 3.32 13.09
CA GLY A 88 8.62 4.62 13.72
C GLY A 88 9.21 4.61 15.10
N ALA A 89 9.65 3.46 15.57
CA ALA A 89 10.11 3.34 16.93
C ALA A 89 11.58 3.70 17.07
N LYS A 90 12.25 3.76 15.96
CA LYS A 90 13.69 4.03 16.01
C LYS A 90 14.05 5.50 16.00
#